data_56981f96c7102375e9a8d4338d2267af
#
_entry.id   56981f96c7102375e9a8d4338d2267af
#
_cell.length_a   1.000
_cell.length_b   1.000
_cell.length_c   1.000
_cell.angle_alpha   90.00
_cell.angle_beta   90.00
_cell.angle_gamma   90.00
#
_symmetry.space_group_name_H-M   'P 1'
#
loop_
_entity.id
_entity.type
_entity.pdbx_description
1 polymer ?
#
loop_
_entity_poly.entity_id
_entity_poly.type
_entity_poly.pdbx_seq_one_letter_code
_entity_poly.pdbx_strand_id
1 'polypeptide(L)'
;MQWRSIVVGLVLLRLSVSLWLAFGLGAYVSLGTSHTDGGAEEPSTGERKGNDSWSKRISGYKHEETTGTCAVVAGESPKRPYMSFFDGNKDDYVRRYSSFPRTLKITMKEKAREMFYFGYDNYMKYAFPKDELNPIDCEGRGPDVHNPSNININDVLGNYSLTLIDALDTLLVLGNVTEFQRAVQLVIDTVSFDKDSTVQVFEANIRILGSLISAHILLTDSKHPFGRVKFEDYDNQLLRLAHDLAVRLLPAFENTSTGIPYPRVNLKSGVPSGSINETCTAGAGSLLVEFGILSRLTGDFTFEAMARQAVRALWKLRNNETGLLGNIVNIQTGHWVGKQSGLGAGMDSFYEYLLKSYILFGEEEDYTMFQAAYASIQNHLRRGRESCNEGEGDPPMYVNVNMMSGKIMNTWIDSLQAFFPGLQVLNGDVENAICLHAFYYAIWKRFGALPERYNWQRQAPDVLFYPLRPELVESTYLLYQATKNPFYLHVGMDILQSLEKNTKVRCGYATLHHVVHKSKEDRMESFFLSETCKYLYLLFDEDNPLHKSSNKYIFTTEGHLMPVDKRFREKGSSGKCPRENAKSIWNPNHVYMRQIDQMVGLL
;
A
#
# COMPACT_ATOMS: atom_id res chain seq x y z
N MET A 1 1.84 -48.09 25.42
CA MET A 1 2.75 -47.80 24.28
C MET A 1 2.08 -47.05 23.13
N GLN A 2 0.78 -46.73 23.15
CA GLN A 2 0.06 -46.04 22.06
C GLN A 2 -0.07 -44.53 22.22
N TRP A 3 0.30 -43.96 23.35
CA TRP A 3 0.19 -42.50 23.57
C TRP A 3 1.42 -41.67 23.11
N ARG A 4 2.57 -42.30 22.90
CA ARG A 4 3.78 -41.60 22.41
C ARG A 4 3.78 -41.38 20.90
N SER A 5 3.09 -42.19 20.12
CA SER A 5 3.04 -42.05 18.65
C SER A 5 2.08 -40.93 18.19
N ILE A 6 1.06 -40.59 18.97
CA ILE A 6 0.09 -39.54 18.64
C ILE A 6 0.68 -38.15 18.91
N VAL A 7 1.48 -38.00 19.97
CA VAL A 7 2.14 -36.72 20.30
C VAL A 7 3.24 -36.37 19.32
N VAL A 8 4.00 -37.36 18.83
CA VAL A 8 5.04 -37.14 17.80
C VAL A 8 4.42 -36.80 16.44
N GLY A 9 3.28 -37.41 16.08
CA GLY A 9 2.54 -37.11 14.86
C GLY A 9 1.96 -35.67 14.84
N LEU A 10 1.45 -35.19 15.96
CA LEU A 10 0.90 -33.84 16.11
C LEU A 10 2.00 -32.75 16.15
N VAL A 11 3.17 -33.05 16.69
CA VAL A 11 4.32 -32.14 16.68
C VAL A 11 4.93 -32.03 15.28
N LEU A 12 5.01 -33.14 14.54
CA LEU A 12 5.48 -33.12 13.15
C LEU A 12 4.49 -32.45 12.19
N LEU A 13 3.18 -32.55 12.45
CA LEU A 13 2.17 -31.83 11.66
C LEU A 13 2.19 -30.31 11.95
N ARG A 14 2.45 -29.90 13.20
CA ARG A 14 2.62 -28.48 13.54
C ARG A 14 3.92 -27.90 12.97
N LEU A 15 5.01 -28.64 12.94
CA LEU A 15 6.25 -28.21 12.33
C LEU A 15 6.16 -28.09 10.80
N SER A 16 5.40 -28.92 10.11
CA SER A 16 5.20 -28.82 8.67
C SER A 16 4.34 -27.62 8.27
N VAL A 17 3.34 -27.24 9.06
CA VAL A 17 2.49 -26.07 8.81
C VAL A 17 3.25 -24.78 9.11
N SER A 18 4.09 -24.75 10.15
CA SER A 18 4.93 -23.59 10.49
C SER A 18 6.05 -23.36 9.47
N LEU A 19 6.62 -24.42 8.86
CA LEU A 19 7.61 -24.26 7.79
C LEU A 19 6.99 -23.77 6.47
N TRP A 20 5.71 -24.03 6.20
CA TRP A 20 5.05 -23.55 4.99
C TRP A 20 4.68 -22.07 5.04
N LEU A 21 4.47 -21.51 6.23
CA LEU A 21 4.22 -20.09 6.43
C LEU A 21 5.50 -19.25 6.45
N ALA A 22 6.64 -19.83 6.84
CA ALA A 22 7.96 -19.19 6.82
C ALA A 22 8.62 -19.15 5.43
N PHE A 23 8.20 -19.97 4.48
CA PHE A 23 8.78 -20.08 3.13
C PHE A 23 7.90 -19.48 2.01
N GLY A 24 7.02 -18.54 2.33
CA GLY A 24 6.39 -17.64 1.34
C GLY A 24 7.40 -16.70 0.66
N LEU A 25 8.62 -16.63 1.15
CA LEU A 25 9.76 -15.88 0.60
C LEU A 25 10.92 -16.86 0.34
N GLY A 26 10.92 -17.45 -0.85
CA GLY A 26 12.09 -18.02 -1.52
C GLY A 26 12.75 -19.25 -0.93
N ALA A 27 12.64 -20.35 -1.61
CA ALA A 27 13.73 -21.20 -2.08
C ALA A 27 13.16 -22.48 -2.72
N TYR A 28 13.15 -22.55 -4.03
CA TYR A 28 13.16 -23.82 -4.73
C TYR A 28 14.60 -24.29 -4.88
N VAL A 29 15.01 -25.27 -4.10
CA VAL A 29 16.20 -26.08 -4.37
C VAL A 29 15.76 -27.18 -5.32
N SER A 30 16.36 -27.20 -6.52
CA SER A 30 16.19 -28.26 -7.51
C SER A 30 16.90 -29.52 -7.03
N LEU A 31 16.17 -30.62 -6.92
CA LEU A 31 16.74 -31.94 -6.91
C LEU A 31 16.61 -32.49 -8.35
N GLY A 32 17.73 -32.57 -9.02
CA GLY A 32 17.88 -33.26 -10.28
C GLY A 32 17.90 -34.76 -10.05
N THR A 33 17.13 -35.47 -10.85
CA THR A 33 17.39 -36.88 -11.15
C THR A 33 17.49 -37.05 -12.66
N SER A 34 18.67 -37.51 -13.06
CA SER A 34 19.02 -37.97 -14.39
C SER A 34 18.25 -39.21 -14.75
N HIS A 35 17.69 -39.26 -15.94
CA HIS A 35 17.70 -40.48 -16.73
C HIS A 35 17.72 -40.16 -18.23
N THR A 36 18.54 -40.95 -18.89
CA THR A 36 19.06 -40.93 -20.23
C THR A 36 18.10 -41.48 -21.27
N ASP A 37 18.38 -41.08 -22.52
CA ASP A 37 18.28 -41.75 -23.81
C ASP A 37 16.97 -41.78 -24.62
N GLY A 38 17.14 -41.31 -25.85
CA GLY A 38 16.52 -41.96 -26.99
C GLY A 38 15.96 -41.08 -28.11
N GLY A 39 16.78 -40.76 -29.12
CA GLY A 39 16.41 -40.94 -30.55
C GLY A 39 15.65 -39.81 -31.26
N ALA A 40 16.38 -39.06 -32.03
CA ALA A 40 16.23 -38.69 -33.45
C ALA A 40 14.85 -38.59 -34.11
N GLU A 41 14.56 -37.43 -34.71
CA GLU A 41 14.45 -37.22 -36.18
C GLU A 41 13.93 -35.80 -36.47
N GLU A 42 14.70 -35.05 -37.23
CA GLU A 42 14.21 -33.92 -38.05
C GLU A 42 13.48 -34.45 -39.30
N PRO A 43 12.55 -33.66 -39.87
CA PRO A 43 12.95 -33.01 -41.11
C PRO A 43 12.34 -31.65 -41.45
N SER A 44 13.19 -30.87 -42.11
CA SER A 44 13.00 -30.04 -43.29
C SER A 44 12.05 -28.85 -43.31
N THR A 45 12.69 -27.71 -43.41
CA THR A 45 12.55 -26.58 -44.39
C THR A 45 11.18 -26.26 -45.00
N GLY A 46 10.75 -25.06 -44.80
CA GLY A 46 9.70 -24.42 -45.56
C GLY A 46 9.78 -22.89 -45.45
N GLU A 47 10.57 -22.25 -46.33
CA GLU A 47 10.55 -20.82 -46.59
C GLU A 47 9.16 -20.34 -47.01
N ARG A 48 8.65 -19.29 -46.39
CA ARG A 48 7.69 -18.39 -47.05
C ARG A 48 8.05 -16.93 -46.76
N LYS A 49 8.44 -16.28 -47.84
CA LYS A 49 8.52 -14.83 -48.05
C LYS A 49 7.16 -14.19 -47.83
N GLY A 50 7.15 -13.00 -47.27
CA GLY A 50 5.97 -12.19 -47.35
C GLY A 50 5.99 -10.92 -46.55
N ASN A 51 6.50 -9.91 -47.12
CA ASN A 51 6.07 -8.50 -47.18
C ASN A 51 6.25 -7.59 -45.98
N ASP A 52 7.30 -6.82 -46.09
CA ASP A 52 7.43 -5.43 -45.60
C ASP A 52 6.25 -4.57 -46.05
N SER A 53 5.48 -4.03 -45.14
CA SER A 53 4.69 -2.80 -45.37
C SER A 53 4.14 -2.16 -44.07
N TRP A 54 5.04 -1.69 -43.20
CA TRP A 54 4.63 -0.83 -42.07
C TRP A 54 5.60 0.33 -41.78
N SER A 55 6.24 0.85 -42.78
CA SER A 55 7.10 2.03 -42.63
C SER A 55 6.75 3.14 -43.60
N LYS A 56 5.52 3.65 -43.64
CA LYS A 56 5.18 4.90 -44.32
C LYS A 56 3.78 5.38 -43.90
N ARG A 57 3.69 6.05 -42.76
CA ARG A 57 2.62 7.02 -42.48
C ARG A 57 2.95 7.88 -41.25
N ILE A 58 4.05 8.61 -41.28
CA ILE A 58 4.23 9.80 -40.45
C ILE A 58 5.04 10.79 -41.33
N SER A 59 4.36 11.56 -42.13
CA SER A 59 4.83 12.86 -42.60
C SER A 59 3.66 13.62 -43.20
N GLY A 60 3.29 14.73 -42.59
CA GLY A 60 2.40 15.70 -43.23
C GLY A 60 1.35 16.30 -42.31
N TYR A 61 1.74 17.14 -41.36
CA TYR A 61 0.90 18.25 -40.92
C TYR A 61 1.72 19.52 -40.93
N LYS A 62 1.41 20.37 -41.91
CA LYS A 62 1.88 21.76 -42.00
C LYS A 62 1.04 22.60 -41.02
N HIS A 63 1.75 23.46 -40.27
CA HIS A 63 1.18 24.59 -39.56
C HIS A 63 0.57 25.59 -40.55
N GLU A 64 -0.69 25.93 -40.38
CA GLU A 64 -1.28 27.18 -40.82
C GLU A 64 -1.80 27.94 -39.61
N GLU A 65 -1.20 29.09 -39.35
CA GLU A 65 -1.70 30.07 -38.39
C GLU A 65 -2.92 30.76 -38.99
N THR A 66 -4.07 30.63 -38.33
CA THR A 66 -5.22 31.52 -38.57
C THR A 66 -5.71 32.06 -37.25
N THR A 67 -5.51 33.35 -37.08
CA THR A 67 -6.15 34.19 -36.05
C THR A 67 -7.65 34.25 -36.29
N GLY A 68 -8.39 33.62 -35.39
CA GLY A 68 -9.84 33.68 -35.37
C GLY A 68 -10.36 33.76 -33.93
N THR A 69 -10.99 34.86 -33.59
CA THR A 69 -11.70 35.11 -32.35
C THR A 69 -12.82 34.10 -32.17
N CYS A 70 -12.70 33.24 -31.15
CA CYS A 70 -13.79 32.34 -30.76
C CYS A 70 -14.84 33.08 -29.92
N ALA A 71 -16.02 33.26 -30.50
CA ALA A 71 -17.24 33.57 -29.77
C ALA A 71 -17.69 32.30 -29.01
N VAL A 72 -17.80 32.39 -27.70
CA VAL A 72 -18.32 31.31 -26.82
C VAL A 72 -19.82 31.18 -27.09
N VAL A 73 -20.20 30.17 -27.86
CA VAL A 73 -21.57 29.67 -27.90
C VAL A 73 -21.69 28.60 -26.83
N ALA A 74 -22.42 28.88 -25.77
CA ALA A 74 -22.81 27.90 -24.77
C ALA A 74 -23.75 26.86 -25.38
N GLY A 75 -23.17 25.80 -25.94
CA GLY A 75 -23.89 24.61 -26.34
C GLY A 75 -23.60 23.53 -25.33
N GLU A 76 -24.62 23.06 -24.61
CA GLU A 76 -24.54 21.87 -23.78
C GLU A 76 -24.04 20.70 -24.64
N SER A 77 -22.84 20.22 -24.35
CA SER A 77 -22.34 18.97 -24.92
C SER A 77 -23.25 17.84 -24.42
N PRO A 78 -23.74 16.95 -25.29
CA PRO A 78 -24.52 15.81 -24.84
C PRO A 78 -23.58 14.96 -23.96
N LYS A 79 -23.95 14.83 -22.67
CA LYS A 79 -23.31 13.87 -21.76
C LYS A 79 -23.47 12.51 -22.41
N ARG A 80 -22.38 11.92 -22.92
CA ARG A 80 -22.41 10.52 -23.36
C ARG A 80 -22.76 9.69 -22.14
N PRO A 81 -23.83 8.86 -22.18
CA PRO A 81 -24.10 7.95 -21.08
C PRO A 81 -22.90 7.03 -20.92
N TYR A 82 -22.35 6.95 -19.72
CA TYR A 82 -21.34 5.95 -19.38
C TYR A 82 -21.86 4.58 -19.79
N MET A 83 -21.09 3.85 -20.61
CA MET A 83 -21.49 2.54 -21.09
C MET A 83 -21.67 1.59 -19.91
N SER A 84 -22.82 0.93 -19.87
CA SER A 84 -23.14 -0.08 -18.88
C SER A 84 -22.22 -1.29 -19.06
N PHE A 85 -21.55 -1.72 -18.00
CA PHE A 85 -20.63 -2.86 -17.99
C PHE A 85 -21.28 -4.22 -18.33
N PHE A 86 -22.60 -4.29 -18.50
CA PHE A 86 -23.35 -5.54 -18.59
C PHE A 86 -24.41 -5.46 -19.68
N ASP A 87 -24.05 -6.01 -20.82
CA ASP A 87 -24.92 -6.05 -22.01
C ASP A 87 -25.72 -7.37 -22.08
N GLY A 88 -26.33 -7.72 -20.95
CA GLY A 88 -27.25 -8.86 -20.86
C GLY A 88 -28.38 -8.57 -19.90
N ASN A 89 -29.59 -8.41 -20.38
CA ASN A 89 -30.79 -8.02 -19.65
C ASN A 89 -30.63 -6.66 -18.93
N LYS A 90 -30.50 -5.61 -19.72
CA LYS A 90 -30.22 -4.22 -19.32
C LYS A 90 -31.11 -3.67 -18.21
N ASP A 91 -32.36 -4.12 -18.11
CA ASP A 91 -33.33 -3.44 -17.28
C ASP A 91 -33.18 -3.64 -15.77
N ASP A 92 -32.91 -4.86 -15.32
CA ASP A 92 -32.84 -5.13 -13.88
C ASP A 92 -31.48 -4.71 -13.25
N TYR A 93 -30.37 -4.90 -13.99
CA TYR A 93 -29.06 -4.50 -13.52
C TYR A 93 -28.90 -2.97 -13.50
N VAL A 94 -29.28 -2.30 -14.60
CA VAL A 94 -29.26 -0.84 -14.69
C VAL A 94 -30.16 -0.25 -13.61
N ARG A 95 -31.38 -0.78 -13.43
CA ARG A 95 -32.32 -0.34 -12.39
C ARG A 95 -31.73 -0.46 -10.99
N ARG A 96 -31.01 -1.57 -10.69
CA ARG A 96 -30.43 -1.83 -9.38
C ARG A 96 -29.26 -0.90 -9.07
N TYR A 97 -28.39 -0.64 -10.02
CA TYR A 97 -27.10 0.03 -9.80
C TYR A 97 -27.03 1.48 -10.30
N SER A 98 -28.04 1.97 -10.99
CA SER A 98 -28.08 3.35 -11.53
C SER A 98 -28.30 4.43 -10.47
N SER A 99 -28.77 4.06 -9.29
CA SER A 99 -29.01 5.00 -8.18
C SER A 99 -28.67 4.36 -6.83
N PHE A 100 -28.38 5.22 -5.86
CA PHE A 100 -28.21 4.81 -4.47
C PHE A 100 -28.97 5.79 -3.58
N PRO A 101 -30.03 5.35 -2.86
CA PRO A 101 -30.88 6.24 -2.08
C PRO A 101 -30.10 7.01 -1.01
N ARG A 102 -30.38 8.31 -0.85
CA ARG A 102 -29.72 9.16 0.14
C ARG A 102 -29.85 8.61 1.58
N THR A 103 -31.05 8.12 1.93
CA THR A 103 -31.28 7.51 3.25
C THR A 103 -30.40 6.29 3.48
N LEU A 104 -30.23 5.45 2.45
CA LEU A 104 -29.36 4.29 2.52
C LEU A 104 -27.88 4.71 2.64
N LYS A 105 -27.45 5.77 1.93
CA LYS A 105 -26.10 6.32 2.05
C LYS A 105 -25.82 6.78 3.48
N ILE A 106 -26.74 7.52 4.11
CA ILE A 106 -26.63 7.95 5.51
C ILE A 106 -26.55 6.72 6.43
N THR A 107 -27.41 5.71 6.21
CA THR A 107 -27.37 4.47 7.02
C THR A 107 -26.03 3.75 6.89
N MET A 108 -25.45 3.65 5.68
CA MET A 108 -24.16 3.00 5.48
C MET A 108 -23.01 3.80 6.09
N LYS A 109 -23.07 5.13 6.02
CA LYS A 109 -22.09 5.99 6.71
C LYS A 109 -22.09 5.74 8.21
N GLU A 110 -23.26 5.74 8.86
CA GLU A 110 -23.34 5.48 10.30
C GLU A 110 -22.87 4.06 10.65
N LYS A 111 -23.20 3.05 9.85
CA LYS A 111 -22.68 1.68 10.04
C LYS A 111 -21.16 1.61 9.89
N ALA A 112 -20.55 2.33 8.95
CA ALA A 112 -19.09 2.40 8.84
C ALA A 112 -18.46 3.08 10.06
N ARG A 113 -19.11 4.12 10.58
CA ARG A 113 -18.71 4.79 11.85
C ARG A 113 -18.82 3.84 13.04
N GLU A 114 -19.95 3.14 13.18
CA GLU A 114 -20.16 2.14 14.24
C GLU A 114 -19.12 1.01 14.16
N MET A 115 -18.78 0.57 12.94
CA MET A 115 -17.74 -0.45 12.71
C MET A 115 -16.38 0.02 13.25
N PHE A 116 -15.98 1.24 12.93
CA PHE A 116 -14.74 1.82 13.44
C PHE A 116 -14.74 1.89 14.97
N TYR A 117 -15.78 2.48 15.58
CA TYR A 117 -15.82 2.65 17.04
C TYR A 117 -15.94 1.31 17.77
N PHE A 118 -16.62 0.33 17.19
CA PHE A 118 -16.66 -1.00 17.80
C PHE A 118 -15.27 -1.63 17.88
N GLY A 119 -14.44 -1.47 16.85
CA GLY A 119 -13.04 -1.90 16.87
C GLY A 119 -12.18 -1.05 17.80
N TYR A 120 -12.25 0.28 17.64
CA TYR A 120 -11.42 1.24 18.37
C TYR A 120 -11.69 1.24 19.89
N ASP A 121 -12.94 1.34 20.31
CA ASP A 121 -13.29 1.39 21.74
C ASP A 121 -12.91 0.09 22.46
N ASN A 122 -13.05 -1.06 21.80
CA ASN A 122 -12.60 -2.32 22.35
C ASN A 122 -11.08 -2.44 22.39
N TYR A 123 -10.36 -1.93 21.38
CA TYR A 123 -8.91 -1.82 21.45
C TYR A 123 -8.48 -0.96 22.63
N MET A 124 -9.05 0.23 22.80
CA MET A 124 -8.73 1.13 23.91
C MET A 124 -9.05 0.50 25.28
N LYS A 125 -10.10 -0.32 25.36
CA LYS A 125 -10.54 -0.93 26.62
C LYS A 125 -9.74 -2.16 27.02
N TYR A 126 -9.37 -3.01 26.05
CA TYR A 126 -8.85 -4.34 26.32
C TYR A 126 -7.40 -4.54 25.88
N ALA A 127 -6.94 -3.77 24.89
CA ALA A 127 -5.61 -3.96 24.29
C ALA A 127 -4.61 -2.86 24.64
N PHE A 128 -5.03 -1.59 24.65
CA PHE A 128 -4.13 -0.49 24.97
C PHE A 128 -3.42 -0.70 26.32
N PRO A 129 -2.11 -0.49 26.46
CA PRO A 129 -1.16 0.10 25.51
C PRO A 129 -0.44 -0.89 24.57
N LYS A 130 -0.89 -2.13 24.42
CA LYS A 130 -0.30 -3.08 23.45
C LYS A 130 -0.62 -2.67 22.01
N ASP A 131 0.05 -3.28 21.06
CA ASP A 131 0.02 -2.86 19.65
C ASP A 131 -1.31 -3.14 18.95
N GLU A 132 -1.86 -4.35 19.12
CA GLU A 132 -3.10 -4.79 18.46
C GLU A 132 -4.08 -5.45 19.43
N LEU A 133 -5.30 -5.65 18.95
CA LEU A 133 -6.35 -6.35 19.66
C LEU A 133 -6.51 -7.78 19.13
N ASN A 134 -6.56 -8.76 20.05
CA ASN A 134 -7.13 -10.06 19.83
C ASN A 134 -8.65 -9.96 20.08
N PRO A 135 -9.48 -9.86 19.03
CA PRO A 135 -10.87 -9.46 19.18
C PRO A 135 -11.80 -10.60 19.66
N ILE A 136 -11.37 -11.86 19.56
CA ILE A 136 -12.13 -13.02 20.04
C ILE A 136 -12.00 -13.14 21.56
N ASP A 137 -10.76 -13.15 22.06
CA ASP A 137 -10.44 -13.32 23.47
C ASP A 137 -10.52 -12.00 24.25
N CYS A 138 -10.59 -10.85 23.56
CA CYS A 138 -10.63 -9.50 24.15
C CYS A 138 -9.36 -9.19 24.95
N GLU A 139 -8.21 -9.42 24.35
CA GLU A 139 -6.90 -9.20 24.94
C GLU A 139 -5.99 -8.37 24.02
N GLY A 140 -5.01 -7.70 24.62
CA GLY A 140 -4.02 -6.97 23.85
C GLY A 140 -2.91 -7.90 23.33
N ARG A 141 -2.44 -7.61 22.11
CA ARG A 141 -1.37 -8.31 21.42
C ARG A 141 -0.17 -7.36 21.22
N GLY A 142 1.02 -7.87 21.49
CA GLY A 142 2.30 -7.20 21.26
C GLY A 142 3.30 -8.13 20.59
N PRO A 143 4.58 -7.73 20.50
CA PRO A 143 5.62 -8.55 19.91
C PRO A 143 5.78 -9.89 20.64
N ASP A 144 6.14 -10.92 19.89
CA ASP A 144 6.44 -12.26 20.43
C ASP A 144 7.86 -12.26 21.03
N VAL A 145 7.95 -11.84 22.28
CA VAL A 145 9.23 -11.76 23.01
C VAL A 145 9.84 -13.13 23.31
N HIS A 146 9.02 -14.18 23.31
CA HIS A 146 9.49 -15.56 23.54
C HIS A 146 10.09 -16.19 22.28
N ASN A 147 9.70 -15.69 21.11
CA ASN A 147 10.24 -16.12 19.83
C ASN A 147 10.61 -14.90 18.96
N PRO A 148 11.77 -14.28 19.17
CA PRO A 148 12.20 -13.12 18.40
C PRO A 148 12.31 -13.38 16.89
N SER A 149 12.41 -14.65 16.47
CA SER A 149 12.44 -15.04 15.05
C SER A 149 11.05 -15.13 14.42
N ASN A 150 9.98 -14.89 15.16
CA ASN A 150 8.62 -14.86 14.64
C ASN A 150 8.37 -13.54 13.87
N ILE A 151 8.94 -13.47 12.67
CA ILE A 151 8.88 -12.28 11.82
C ILE A 151 7.45 -11.91 11.41
N ASN A 152 6.52 -12.88 11.35
CA ASN A 152 5.11 -12.61 11.03
C ASN A 152 4.41 -11.72 12.07
N ILE A 153 4.95 -11.63 13.26
CA ILE A 153 4.46 -10.78 14.35
C ILE A 153 5.41 -9.62 14.56
N ASN A 154 6.70 -9.90 14.75
CA ASN A 154 7.68 -8.92 15.20
C ASN A 154 8.06 -7.89 14.13
N ASP A 155 7.83 -8.16 12.85
CA ASP A 155 8.02 -7.16 11.79
C ASP A 155 7.11 -5.93 11.96
N VAL A 156 5.90 -6.14 12.48
CA VAL A 156 4.88 -5.11 12.63
C VAL A 156 4.76 -4.61 14.07
N LEU A 157 4.78 -5.52 15.05
CA LEU A 157 4.53 -5.20 16.45
C LEU A 157 5.83 -4.82 17.18
N GLY A 158 5.97 -3.55 17.53
CA GLY A 158 7.17 -2.99 18.16
C GLY A 158 6.97 -2.56 19.62
N ASN A 159 5.80 -2.90 20.22
CA ASN A 159 5.41 -2.47 21.56
C ASN A 159 5.30 -0.94 21.70
N TYR A 160 4.68 -0.28 20.74
CA TYR A 160 4.54 1.18 20.66
C TYR A 160 3.10 1.67 20.50
N SER A 161 2.11 0.86 20.91
CA SER A 161 0.68 1.19 20.81
C SER A 161 0.25 1.42 19.35
N LEU A 162 0.66 0.52 18.46
CA LEU A 162 0.50 0.61 17.01
C LEU A 162 -0.90 1.07 16.60
N THR A 163 -1.96 0.38 17.03
CA THR A 163 -3.33 0.67 16.60
C THR A 163 -3.80 2.06 17.04
N LEU A 164 -3.35 2.55 18.21
CA LEU A 164 -3.68 3.92 18.64
C LEU A 164 -3.08 4.96 17.70
N ILE A 165 -1.77 4.81 17.38
CA ILE A 165 -1.08 5.74 16.50
C ILE A 165 -1.70 5.68 15.11
N ASP A 166 -1.84 4.49 14.55
CA ASP A 166 -2.32 4.23 13.19
C ASP A 166 -3.75 4.77 12.95
N ALA A 167 -4.58 4.82 13.99
CA ALA A 167 -5.96 5.32 13.92
C ALA A 167 -6.10 6.85 14.08
N LEU A 168 -5.03 7.62 14.36
CA LEU A 168 -5.13 9.03 14.74
C LEU A 168 -5.90 9.86 13.72
N ASP A 169 -5.48 9.88 12.48
CA ASP A 169 -6.10 10.71 11.46
C ASP A 169 -7.51 10.23 11.06
N THR A 170 -7.79 8.94 11.24
CA THR A 170 -9.14 8.39 11.07
C THR A 170 -10.14 9.01 12.03
N LEU A 171 -9.77 9.21 13.30
CA LEU A 171 -10.62 9.88 14.28
C LEU A 171 -11.06 11.26 13.81
N LEU A 172 -10.14 12.02 13.21
CA LEU A 172 -10.44 13.33 12.69
C LEU A 172 -11.28 13.29 11.41
N VAL A 173 -11.01 12.33 10.52
CA VAL A 173 -11.82 12.08 9.31
C VAL A 173 -13.27 11.75 9.68
N LEU A 174 -13.49 11.02 10.77
CA LEU A 174 -14.83 10.71 11.30
C LEU A 174 -15.48 11.89 12.05
N GLY A 175 -14.77 13.01 12.18
CA GLY A 175 -15.26 14.24 12.82
C GLY A 175 -15.19 14.25 14.36
N ASN A 176 -14.47 13.32 14.98
CA ASN A 176 -14.33 13.26 16.44
C ASN A 176 -13.06 13.98 16.93
N VAL A 177 -13.12 15.30 16.93
CA VAL A 177 -12.01 16.16 17.35
C VAL A 177 -11.59 15.89 18.80
N THR A 178 -12.57 15.67 19.70
CA THR A 178 -12.30 15.43 21.13
C THR A 178 -11.50 14.15 21.34
N GLU A 179 -11.91 13.06 20.69
CA GLU A 179 -11.20 11.79 20.81
C GLU A 179 -9.83 11.83 20.11
N PHE A 180 -9.73 12.52 18.97
CA PHE A 180 -8.45 12.78 18.31
C PHE A 180 -7.47 13.49 19.26
N GLN A 181 -7.92 14.56 19.93
CA GLN A 181 -7.09 15.28 20.91
C GLN A 181 -6.68 14.38 22.08
N ARG A 182 -7.61 13.59 22.63
CA ARG A 182 -7.32 12.63 23.70
C ARG A 182 -6.31 11.56 23.25
N ALA A 183 -6.48 11.02 22.06
CA ALA A 183 -5.57 10.03 21.48
C ALA A 183 -4.16 10.60 21.25
N VAL A 184 -4.08 11.83 20.72
CA VAL A 184 -2.80 12.53 20.56
C VAL A 184 -2.11 12.73 21.92
N GLN A 185 -2.84 13.14 22.95
CA GLN A 185 -2.27 13.31 24.30
C GLN A 185 -1.74 11.97 24.84
N LEU A 186 -2.51 10.88 24.68
CA LEU A 186 -2.05 9.55 25.09
C LEU A 186 -0.77 9.13 24.36
N VAL A 187 -0.66 9.40 23.06
CA VAL A 187 0.57 9.11 22.30
C VAL A 187 1.74 9.91 22.85
N ILE A 188 1.57 11.21 23.11
CA ILE A 188 2.62 12.08 23.67
C ILE A 188 3.07 11.57 25.04
N ASP A 189 2.15 11.13 25.88
CA ASP A 189 2.43 10.74 27.26
C ASP A 189 3.02 9.34 27.40
N THR A 190 2.70 8.42 26.47
CA THR A 190 2.98 6.99 26.67
C THR A 190 3.92 6.37 25.64
N VAL A 191 4.05 6.95 24.44
CA VAL A 191 4.85 6.34 23.37
C VAL A 191 6.31 6.77 23.47
N SER A 192 7.18 5.77 23.36
CA SER A 192 8.63 5.95 23.23
C SER A 192 9.16 4.90 22.27
N PHE A 193 10.14 5.27 21.45
CA PHE A 193 10.84 4.35 20.54
C PHE A 193 12.21 3.90 21.08
N ASP A 194 12.59 4.31 22.28
CA ASP A 194 13.78 3.78 22.97
C ASP A 194 13.48 2.39 23.54
N LYS A 195 13.38 1.42 22.65
CA LYS A 195 12.97 0.04 22.97
C LYS A 195 13.89 -0.97 22.29
N ASP A 196 14.18 -2.04 23.00
CA ASP A 196 14.89 -3.20 22.45
C ASP A 196 13.91 -4.09 21.67
N SER A 197 13.42 -3.53 20.55
CA SER A 197 12.50 -4.21 19.64
C SER A 197 13.05 -4.12 18.22
N THR A 198 13.14 -5.26 17.55
CA THR A 198 13.52 -5.33 16.14
C THR A 198 12.26 -5.29 15.29
N VAL A 199 12.15 -4.29 14.43
CA VAL A 199 10.99 -4.05 13.57
C VAL A 199 11.39 -4.01 12.10
N GLN A 200 10.44 -4.20 11.20
CA GLN A 200 10.66 -3.96 9.78
C GLN A 200 10.63 -2.45 9.50
N VAL A 201 11.65 -1.96 8.79
CA VAL A 201 11.80 -0.53 8.46
C VAL A 201 10.57 0.00 7.72
N PHE A 202 10.08 -0.77 6.76
CA PHE A 202 8.91 -0.44 5.95
C PHE A 202 7.64 -0.30 6.80
N GLU A 203 7.32 -1.29 7.62
CA GLU A 203 6.11 -1.28 8.45
C GLU A 203 6.14 -0.12 9.47
N ALA A 204 7.27 0.10 10.13
CA ALA A 204 7.42 1.23 11.05
C ALA A 204 7.29 2.58 10.34
N ASN A 205 7.78 2.69 9.09
CA ASN A 205 7.66 3.90 8.27
C ASN A 205 6.20 4.18 7.89
N ILE A 206 5.50 3.25 7.26
CA ILE A 206 4.17 3.52 6.71
C ILE A 206 3.12 3.72 7.80
N ARG A 207 3.14 2.91 8.87
CA ARG A 207 2.14 2.92 9.94
C ARG A 207 2.41 4.00 10.99
N ILE A 208 3.61 3.98 11.57
CA ILE A 208 3.90 4.86 12.72
C ILE A 208 4.37 6.23 12.25
N LEU A 209 5.40 6.29 11.41
CA LEU A 209 5.93 7.56 10.94
C LEU A 209 4.89 8.31 10.11
N GLY A 210 4.20 7.62 9.21
CA GLY A 210 3.14 8.19 8.37
C GLY A 210 2.02 8.82 9.21
N SER A 211 1.52 8.09 10.22
CA SER A 211 0.46 8.59 11.09
C SER A 211 0.90 9.76 11.96
N LEU A 212 2.10 9.71 12.57
CA LEU A 212 2.62 10.82 13.39
C LEU A 212 2.77 12.10 12.56
N ILE A 213 3.26 12.00 11.33
CA ILE A 213 3.38 13.13 10.40
C ILE A 213 2.00 13.65 10.00
N SER A 214 1.08 12.78 9.64
CA SER A 214 -0.30 13.13 9.28
C SER A 214 -0.98 13.90 10.43
N ALA A 215 -0.96 13.32 11.63
CA ALA A 215 -1.55 13.94 12.81
C ALA A 215 -0.89 15.29 13.17
N HIS A 216 0.45 15.40 13.08
CA HIS A 216 1.16 16.65 13.27
C HIS A 216 0.71 17.73 12.29
N ILE A 217 0.61 17.40 11.00
CA ILE A 217 0.15 18.35 9.97
C ILE A 217 -1.29 18.79 10.24
N LEU A 218 -2.16 17.86 10.61
CA LEU A 218 -3.55 18.14 10.93
C LEU A 218 -3.73 18.98 12.21
N LEU A 219 -2.76 19.01 13.11
CA LEU A 219 -2.75 19.89 14.27
C LEU A 219 -2.21 21.29 13.97
N THR A 220 -1.24 21.39 13.06
CA THR A 220 -0.46 22.63 12.86
C THR A 220 -0.86 23.43 11.62
N ASP A 221 -1.39 22.78 10.59
CA ASP A 221 -1.79 23.45 9.37
C ASP A 221 -3.19 24.06 9.50
N SER A 222 -3.25 25.38 9.60
CA SER A 222 -4.53 26.11 9.68
C SER A 222 -5.43 25.97 8.44
N LYS A 223 -4.90 25.42 7.34
CA LYS A 223 -5.63 25.21 6.07
C LYS A 223 -6.28 23.84 5.98
N HIS A 224 -6.07 22.95 6.96
CA HIS A 224 -6.69 21.63 6.93
C HIS A 224 -8.24 21.73 6.94
N PRO A 225 -8.96 20.80 6.29
CA PRO A 225 -10.39 20.96 6.04
C PRO A 225 -11.29 20.69 7.25
N PHE A 226 -10.76 20.14 8.35
CA PHE A 226 -11.55 19.65 9.49
C PHE A 226 -11.89 20.71 10.55
N GLY A 227 -11.67 22.00 10.27
CA GLY A 227 -11.96 23.09 11.21
C GLY A 227 -10.82 23.32 12.21
N ARG A 228 -11.08 24.09 13.25
CA ARG A 228 -10.04 24.39 14.25
C ARG A 228 -9.89 23.21 15.21
N VAL A 229 -8.80 22.51 15.07
CA VAL A 229 -8.31 21.54 16.07
C VAL A 229 -7.35 22.30 16.98
N LYS A 230 -7.88 22.88 18.08
CA LYS A 230 -7.04 23.54 19.07
C LYS A 230 -6.46 22.45 19.99
N PHE A 231 -5.15 22.39 20.08
CA PHE A 231 -4.45 21.58 21.07
C PHE A 231 -3.61 22.57 21.90
N GLU A 232 -4.06 22.83 23.12
CA GLU A 232 -3.36 23.72 24.03
C GLU A 232 -1.98 23.10 24.36
N ASP A 233 -0.94 23.94 24.39
CA ASP A 233 0.44 23.52 24.68
C ASP A 233 1.10 22.55 23.67
N TYR A 234 0.53 22.39 22.47
CA TYR A 234 1.20 21.61 21.43
C TYR A 234 2.44 22.33 20.90
N ASP A 235 3.61 21.75 21.15
CA ASP A 235 4.92 22.24 20.69
C ASP A 235 5.64 21.17 19.88
N ASN A 236 5.03 20.72 18.79
CA ASN A 236 5.60 19.74 17.83
C ASN A 236 5.98 18.37 18.44
N GLN A 237 5.30 17.93 19.51
CA GLN A 237 5.64 16.67 20.19
C GLN A 237 5.55 15.46 19.24
N LEU A 238 4.50 15.36 18.39
CA LEU A 238 4.38 14.29 17.42
C LEU A 238 5.48 14.34 16.35
N LEU A 239 5.88 15.55 15.92
CA LEU A 239 6.99 15.68 14.97
C LEU A 239 8.33 15.26 15.61
N ARG A 240 8.53 15.53 16.90
CA ARG A 240 9.71 15.03 17.63
C ARG A 240 9.72 13.50 17.75
N LEU A 241 8.56 12.89 18.02
CA LEU A 241 8.43 11.42 18.00
C LEU A 241 8.70 10.85 16.60
N ALA A 242 8.14 11.47 15.56
CA ALA A 242 8.38 11.09 14.18
C ALA A 242 9.88 11.15 13.82
N HIS A 243 10.55 12.22 14.21
CA HIS A 243 11.98 12.41 14.00
C HIS A 243 12.81 11.38 14.79
N ASP A 244 12.48 11.13 16.08
CA ASP A 244 13.18 10.10 16.90
C ASP A 244 13.06 8.73 16.26
N LEU A 245 11.86 8.33 15.80
CA LEU A 245 11.68 7.06 15.09
C LEU A 245 12.53 7.02 13.82
N ALA A 246 12.45 8.06 12.97
CA ALA A 246 13.19 8.09 11.71
C ALA A 246 14.71 8.00 11.92
N VAL A 247 15.25 8.67 12.95
CA VAL A 247 16.68 8.55 13.33
C VAL A 247 17.03 7.10 13.71
N ARG A 248 16.14 6.40 14.42
CA ARG A 248 16.35 4.99 14.79
C ARG A 248 16.24 4.02 13.60
N LEU A 249 15.58 4.43 12.52
CA LEU A 249 15.51 3.67 11.28
C LEU A 249 16.74 3.88 10.37
N LEU A 250 17.47 5.01 10.47
CA LEU A 250 18.63 5.32 9.62
C LEU A 250 19.74 4.28 9.61
N PRO A 251 20.06 3.59 10.73
CA PRO A 251 21.08 2.54 10.70
C PRO A 251 20.82 1.44 9.66
N ALA A 252 19.57 1.24 9.23
CA ALA A 252 19.26 0.29 8.16
C ALA A 252 19.92 0.64 6.82
N PHE A 253 20.28 1.90 6.58
CA PHE A 253 20.96 2.36 5.36
C PHE A 253 22.49 2.30 5.45
N GLU A 254 23.02 2.03 6.64
CA GLU A 254 24.45 1.97 6.87
C GLU A 254 25.04 0.61 6.43
N ASN A 255 26.29 0.62 5.99
CA ASN A 255 27.04 -0.58 5.61
C ASN A 255 26.36 -1.43 4.51
N THR A 256 25.58 -0.80 3.63
CA THR A 256 25.03 -1.42 2.43
C THR A 256 25.81 -0.97 1.20
N SER A 257 26.33 -1.91 0.41
CA SER A 257 27.15 -1.59 -0.77
C SER A 257 26.33 -0.94 -1.92
N THR A 258 25.02 -1.15 -1.93
CA THR A 258 24.12 -0.63 -2.97
C THR A 258 23.42 0.66 -2.58
N GLY A 259 23.36 0.99 -1.30
CA GLY A 259 22.50 2.04 -0.74
C GLY A 259 21.03 1.64 -0.58
N ILE A 260 20.69 0.36 -0.80
CA ILE A 260 19.39 -0.21 -0.48
C ILE A 260 19.40 -0.64 0.99
N PRO A 261 18.40 -0.26 1.82
CA PRO A 261 18.44 -0.51 3.25
C PRO A 261 18.24 -1.97 3.63
N TYR A 262 18.74 -2.35 4.80
CA TYR A 262 18.34 -3.57 5.48
C TYR A 262 16.84 -3.58 5.74
N PRO A 263 16.17 -4.74 5.68
CA PRO A 263 14.72 -4.80 5.93
C PRO A 263 14.33 -4.57 7.38
N ARG A 264 15.24 -4.80 8.34
CA ARG A 264 14.96 -4.76 9.78
C ARG A 264 16.02 -3.99 10.54
N VAL A 265 15.58 -3.33 11.60
CA VAL A 265 16.41 -2.58 12.53
C VAL A 265 15.89 -2.76 13.97
N ASN A 266 16.79 -2.88 14.92
CA ASN A 266 16.43 -2.79 16.33
C ASN A 266 16.42 -1.31 16.72
N LEU A 267 15.31 -0.85 17.30
CA LEU A 267 15.09 0.56 17.61
C LEU A 267 16.09 1.13 18.63
N LYS A 268 16.75 0.27 19.40
CA LYS A 268 17.75 0.68 20.39
C LYS A 268 19.20 0.48 19.95
N SER A 269 19.47 -0.62 19.26
CA SER A 269 20.85 -1.06 18.97
C SER A 269 21.22 -1.01 17.48
N GLY A 270 20.32 -0.60 16.59
CA GLY A 270 20.57 -0.56 15.15
C GLY A 270 20.39 -1.92 14.47
N VAL A 271 21.11 -2.17 13.37
CA VAL A 271 20.96 -3.42 12.61
C VAL A 271 21.55 -4.59 13.41
N PRO A 272 20.76 -5.63 13.74
CA PRO A 272 21.26 -6.79 14.47
C PRO A 272 22.37 -7.51 13.72
N SER A 273 23.38 -8.04 14.44
CA SER A 273 24.43 -8.85 13.83
C SER A 273 23.83 -10.12 13.20
N GLY A 274 24.26 -10.46 11.97
CA GLY A 274 23.71 -11.59 11.24
C GLY A 274 22.36 -11.32 10.57
N SER A 275 21.93 -10.05 10.48
CA SER A 275 20.74 -9.67 9.70
C SER A 275 20.85 -10.16 8.26
N ILE A 276 19.69 -10.51 7.69
CA ILE A 276 19.61 -10.94 6.29
C ILE A 276 19.95 -9.77 5.35
N ASN A 277 20.69 -10.09 4.29
CA ASN A 277 21.06 -9.13 3.24
C ASN A 277 20.03 -9.07 2.10
N GLU A 278 18.81 -9.49 2.33
CA GLU A 278 17.75 -9.55 1.33
C GLU A 278 16.57 -8.71 1.75
N THR A 279 16.08 -7.89 0.82
CA THR A 279 14.90 -7.05 1.03
C THR A 279 13.99 -7.11 -0.18
N CYS A 280 12.70 -6.79 -0.01
CA CYS A 280 11.79 -6.69 -1.14
C CYS A 280 11.81 -5.27 -1.74
N THR A 281 11.42 -5.18 -3.01
CA THR A 281 11.41 -3.91 -3.77
C THR A 281 10.50 -2.87 -3.11
N ALA A 282 9.29 -3.26 -2.71
CA ALA A 282 8.37 -2.37 -1.99
C ALA A 282 8.95 -1.95 -0.63
N GLY A 283 9.48 -2.90 0.16
CA GLY A 283 9.99 -2.63 1.49
C GLY A 283 11.16 -1.63 1.52
N ALA A 284 12.01 -1.66 0.49
CA ALA A 284 13.14 -0.72 0.38
C ALA A 284 12.78 0.57 -0.39
N GLY A 285 11.84 0.51 -1.31
CA GLY A 285 11.52 1.60 -2.22
C GLY A 285 10.31 2.45 -1.82
N SER A 286 9.53 2.04 -0.80
CA SER A 286 8.33 2.76 -0.38
C SER A 286 8.53 3.50 0.95
N LEU A 287 9.63 4.23 1.06
CA LEU A 287 9.98 5.04 2.24
C LEU A 287 9.94 6.55 1.92
N LEU A 288 9.90 6.91 0.64
CA LEU A 288 10.16 8.27 0.18
C LEU A 288 9.05 9.25 0.56
N VAL A 289 7.80 8.84 0.66
CA VAL A 289 6.69 9.73 0.99
C VAL A 289 6.86 10.27 2.40
N GLU A 290 6.97 9.40 3.39
CA GLU A 290 7.09 9.76 4.80
C GLU A 290 8.44 10.45 5.09
N PHE A 291 9.54 9.86 4.63
CA PHE A 291 10.89 10.44 4.81
C PHE A 291 11.03 11.78 4.11
N GLY A 292 10.42 11.94 2.93
CA GLY A 292 10.43 13.20 2.19
C GLY A 292 9.64 14.31 2.89
N ILE A 293 8.43 14.00 3.37
CA ILE A 293 7.62 14.96 4.13
C ILE A 293 8.32 15.32 5.46
N LEU A 294 8.84 14.33 6.19
CA LEU A 294 9.59 14.56 7.42
C LEU A 294 10.76 15.51 7.19
N SER A 295 11.57 15.24 6.17
CA SER A 295 12.71 16.09 5.80
C SER A 295 12.29 17.54 5.57
N ARG A 296 11.19 17.73 4.87
CA ARG A 296 10.69 19.08 4.52
C ARG A 296 10.02 19.82 5.68
N LEU A 297 9.49 19.08 6.65
CA LEU A 297 8.95 19.63 7.89
C LEU A 297 10.06 20.03 8.89
N THR A 298 11.12 19.21 8.97
CA THR A 298 12.22 19.43 9.92
C THR A 298 13.36 20.29 9.36
N GLY A 299 13.50 20.35 8.03
CA GLY A 299 14.65 20.96 7.35
C GLY A 299 15.88 20.03 7.32
N ASP A 300 15.78 18.79 7.79
CA ASP A 300 16.81 17.77 7.72
C ASP A 300 16.58 16.88 6.51
N PHE A 301 17.34 17.11 5.44
CA PHE A 301 17.18 16.40 4.18
C PHE A 301 17.86 15.02 4.15
N THR A 302 18.44 14.56 5.26
CA THR A 302 19.07 13.23 5.37
C THR A 302 18.07 12.11 5.04
N PHE A 303 16.88 12.17 5.60
CA PHE A 303 15.85 11.12 5.40
C PHE A 303 15.42 11.03 3.94
N GLU A 304 15.08 12.16 3.31
CA GLU A 304 14.71 12.20 1.89
C GLU A 304 15.86 11.70 1.00
N ALA A 305 17.11 12.08 1.30
CA ALA A 305 18.28 11.66 0.55
C ALA A 305 18.48 10.15 0.59
N MET A 306 18.35 9.53 1.77
CA MET A 306 18.49 8.08 1.94
C MET A 306 17.38 7.30 1.20
N ALA A 307 16.13 7.74 1.33
CA ALA A 307 15.01 7.12 0.62
C ALA A 307 15.15 7.25 -0.91
N ARG A 308 15.55 8.43 -1.42
CA ARG A 308 15.80 8.64 -2.86
C ARG A 308 16.96 7.79 -3.37
N GLN A 309 18.01 7.64 -2.57
CA GLN A 309 19.12 6.76 -2.92
C GLN A 309 18.66 5.31 -3.08
N ALA A 310 17.82 4.80 -2.18
CA ALA A 310 17.27 3.45 -2.27
C ALA A 310 16.40 3.28 -3.52
N VAL A 311 15.49 4.22 -3.80
CA VAL A 311 14.65 4.21 -5.01
C VAL A 311 15.50 4.19 -6.28
N ARG A 312 16.51 5.08 -6.38
CA ARG A 312 17.41 5.14 -7.53
C ARG A 312 18.26 3.88 -7.68
N ALA A 313 18.71 3.29 -6.57
CA ALA A 313 19.46 2.04 -6.58
C ALA A 313 18.61 0.89 -7.12
N LEU A 314 17.40 0.72 -6.62
CA LEU A 314 16.44 -0.26 -7.13
C LEU A 314 16.15 -0.05 -8.61
N TRP A 315 15.87 1.20 -9.01
CA TRP A 315 15.57 1.53 -10.41
C TRP A 315 16.70 1.21 -11.38
N LYS A 316 17.95 1.39 -10.97
CA LYS A 316 19.13 1.01 -11.76
C LYS A 316 19.25 -0.49 -11.99
N LEU A 317 18.71 -1.31 -11.10
CA LEU A 317 18.78 -2.78 -11.16
C LEU A 317 17.69 -3.40 -12.04
N ARG A 318 16.76 -2.61 -12.61
CA ARG A 318 15.73 -3.14 -13.52
C ARG A 318 16.35 -3.81 -14.74
N ASN A 319 15.64 -4.77 -15.31
CA ASN A 319 16.09 -5.41 -16.53
C ASN A 319 16.02 -4.42 -17.71
N ASN A 320 17.06 -4.38 -18.54
CA ASN A 320 17.17 -3.42 -19.64
C ASN A 320 16.22 -3.72 -20.82
N GLU A 321 15.85 -4.98 -21.02
CA GLU A 321 15.00 -5.41 -22.13
C GLU A 321 13.51 -5.27 -21.81
N THR A 322 13.11 -5.70 -20.61
CA THR A 322 11.71 -5.68 -20.18
C THR A 322 11.33 -4.42 -19.39
N GLY A 323 12.29 -3.71 -18.82
CA GLY A 323 12.07 -2.60 -17.89
C GLY A 323 11.57 -3.03 -16.51
N LEU A 324 11.43 -4.34 -16.25
CA LEU A 324 10.85 -4.88 -15.03
C LEU A 324 11.88 -5.00 -13.89
N LEU A 325 11.37 -4.97 -12.65
CA LEU A 325 12.12 -5.24 -11.43
C LEU A 325 11.73 -6.62 -10.86
N GLY A 326 12.62 -7.22 -10.08
CA GLY A 326 12.32 -8.40 -9.28
C GLY A 326 11.70 -8.04 -7.93
N ASN A 327 11.21 -9.04 -7.22
CA ASN A 327 10.56 -8.85 -5.93
C ASN A 327 11.51 -8.90 -4.73
N ILE A 328 12.69 -9.55 -4.83
CA ILE A 328 13.68 -9.66 -3.76
C ILE A 328 15.08 -9.38 -4.30
N VAL A 329 15.80 -8.46 -3.65
CA VAL A 329 17.16 -8.06 -4.00
C VAL A 329 18.12 -8.25 -2.82
N ASN A 330 19.36 -8.66 -3.12
CA ASN A 330 20.43 -8.67 -2.15
C ASN A 330 21.07 -7.26 -2.07
N ILE A 331 21.01 -6.65 -0.89
CA ILE A 331 21.42 -5.26 -0.65
C ILE A 331 22.93 -5.04 -0.73
N GLN A 332 23.74 -6.10 -0.63
CA GLN A 332 25.19 -5.99 -0.74
C GLN A 332 25.69 -6.15 -2.17
N THR A 333 25.06 -7.05 -2.93
CA THR A 333 25.52 -7.38 -4.28
C THR A 333 24.72 -6.72 -5.39
N GLY A 334 23.49 -6.26 -5.10
CA GLY A 334 22.54 -5.77 -6.10
C GLY A 334 21.94 -6.89 -6.97
N HIS A 335 22.20 -8.16 -6.67
CA HIS A 335 21.65 -9.26 -7.46
C HIS A 335 20.20 -9.57 -7.04
N TRP A 336 19.35 -9.81 -8.04
CA TRP A 336 17.99 -10.26 -7.82
C TRP A 336 17.97 -11.72 -7.36
N VAL A 337 17.56 -11.94 -6.11
CA VAL A 337 17.31 -13.26 -5.53
C VAL A 337 15.93 -13.73 -5.97
N GLY A 338 14.93 -12.88 -5.88
CA GLY A 338 13.59 -13.10 -6.42
C GLY A 338 13.42 -12.39 -7.76
N LYS A 339 13.11 -13.16 -8.82
CA LYS A 339 12.95 -12.65 -10.19
C LYS A 339 11.48 -12.53 -10.61
N GLN A 340 10.56 -12.69 -9.68
CA GLN A 340 9.15 -12.43 -9.94
C GLN A 340 8.92 -10.93 -10.04
N SER A 341 8.21 -10.52 -11.08
CA SER A 341 7.68 -9.17 -11.25
C SER A 341 6.16 -9.25 -11.25
N GLY A 342 5.51 -8.39 -10.49
CA GLY A 342 4.05 -8.38 -10.30
C GLY A 342 3.59 -7.08 -9.68
N LEU A 343 2.33 -7.06 -9.24
CA LEU A 343 1.70 -5.91 -8.57
C LEU A 343 1.32 -6.22 -7.11
N GLY A 344 1.63 -7.43 -6.63
CA GLY A 344 1.32 -7.86 -5.28
C GLY A 344 2.50 -7.75 -4.33
N ALA A 345 2.46 -8.56 -3.28
CA ALA A 345 3.39 -8.54 -2.16
C ALA A 345 4.86 -8.38 -2.57
N GLY A 346 5.50 -7.37 -2.01
CA GLY A 346 6.91 -7.04 -2.23
C GLY A 346 7.21 -6.15 -3.44
N MET A 347 6.19 -5.77 -4.23
CA MET A 347 6.31 -4.90 -5.39
C MET A 347 5.35 -3.70 -5.38
N ASP A 348 4.19 -3.88 -4.83
CA ASP A 348 2.98 -3.06 -4.81
C ASP A 348 3.22 -1.55 -4.59
N SER A 349 3.47 -1.14 -3.39
CA SER A 349 3.66 0.26 -2.99
C SER A 349 4.88 0.94 -3.61
N PHE A 350 5.83 0.19 -4.20
CA PHE A 350 6.94 0.80 -4.94
C PHE A 350 6.43 1.64 -6.11
N TYR A 351 5.54 1.08 -6.92
CA TYR A 351 4.96 1.80 -8.06
C TYR A 351 4.07 2.95 -7.62
N GLU A 352 3.35 2.72 -6.54
CA GLU A 352 2.49 3.72 -5.92
C GLU A 352 3.29 4.93 -5.46
N TYR A 353 4.42 4.71 -4.78
CA TYR A 353 5.25 5.78 -4.24
C TYR A 353 6.01 6.57 -5.29
N LEU A 354 6.34 6.00 -6.44
CA LEU A 354 6.86 6.76 -7.58
C LEU A 354 5.87 7.85 -8.04
N LEU A 355 4.57 7.52 -8.15
CA LEU A 355 3.55 8.49 -8.53
C LEU A 355 3.23 9.46 -7.40
N LYS A 356 3.04 8.96 -6.18
CA LYS A 356 2.69 9.79 -5.00
C LYS A 356 3.82 10.76 -4.64
N SER A 357 5.08 10.35 -4.76
CA SER A 357 6.24 11.25 -4.58
C SER A 357 6.25 12.39 -5.61
N TYR A 358 5.98 12.10 -6.88
CA TYR A 358 5.82 13.15 -7.89
C TYR A 358 4.68 14.12 -7.54
N ILE A 359 3.52 13.60 -7.17
CA ILE A 359 2.37 14.43 -6.80
C ILE A 359 2.71 15.35 -5.62
N LEU A 360 3.43 14.86 -4.62
CA LEU A 360 3.80 15.61 -3.42
C LEU A 360 4.97 16.57 -3.65
N PHE A 361 6.04 16.09 -4.30
CA PHE A 361 7.32 16.81 -4.36
C PHE A 361 7.59 17.48 -5.70
N GLY A 362 6.92 17.07 -6.78
CA GLY A 362 7.06 17.66 -8.12
C GLY A 362 8.39 17.32 -8.81
N GLU A 363 9.08 16.24 -8.39
CA GLU A 363 10.33 15.82 -9.02
C GLU A 363 10.05 15.00 -10.28
N GLU A 364 10.39 15.53 -11.44
CA GLU A 364 10.16 14.90 -12.76
C GLU A 364 10.82 13.52 -12.90
N GLU A 365 11.90 13.25 -12.15
CA GLU A 365 12.55 11.95 -12.11
C GLU A 365 11.59 10.86 -11.61
N ASP A 366 10.81 11.14 -10.56
CA ASP A 366 9.87 10.20 -9.95
C ASP A 366 8.75 9.84 -10.96
N TYR A 367 8.24 10.84 -11.69
CA TYR A 367 7.22 10.62 -12.71
C TYR A 367 7.75 9.87 -13.93
N THR A 368 8.97 10.18 -14.36
CA THR A 368 9.63 9.48 -15.47
C THR A 368 9.83 7.99 -15.13
N MET A 369 10.26 7.69 -13.89
CA MET A 369 10.37 6.32 -13.42
C MET A 369 9.01 5.63 -13.38
N PHE A 370 7.99 6.32 -12.86
CA PHE A 370 6.62 5.79 -12.82
C PHE A 370 6.09 5.47 -14.23
N GLN A 371 6.20 6.39 -15.18
CA GLN A 371 5.71 6.18 -16.54
C GLN A 371 6.39 4.99 -17.22
N ALA A 372 7.71 4.86 -17.06
CA ALA A 372 8.46 3.75 -17.62
C ALA A 372 8.06 2.41 -16.96
N ALA A 373 7.88 2.39 -15.63
CA ALA A 373 7.39 1.22 -14.90
C ALA A 373 5.96 0.84 -15.34
N TYR A 374 5.07 1.83 -15.46
CA TYR A 374 3.69 1.62 -15.87
C TYR A 374 3.60 1.06 -17.30
N ALA A 375 4.39 1.57 -18.22
CA ALA A 375 4.49 1.03 -19.58
C ALA A 375 4.99 -0.43 -19.58
N SER A 376 6.00 -0.76 -18.76
CA SER A 376 6.51 -2.12 -18.61
C SER A 376 5.46 -3.06 -18.02
N ILE A 377 4.69 -2.59 -17.05
CA ILE A 377 3.55 -3.32 -16.44
C ILE A 377 2.49 -3.63 -17.50
N GLN A 378 2.09 -2.62 -18.29
CA GLN A 378 1.11 -2.80 -19.37
C GLN A 378 1.59 -3.80 -20.43
N ASN A 379 2.86 -3.73 -20.82
CA ASN A 379 3.41 -4.59 -21.86
C ASN A 379 3.64 -6.04 -21.43
N HIS A 380 4.04 -6.25 -20.17
CA HIS A 380 4.52 -7.57 -19.72
C HIS A 380 3.61 -8.28 -18.73
N LEU A 381 2.86 -7.56 -17.88
CA LEU A 381 2.03 -8.16 -16.85
C LEU A 381 0.56 -8.29 -17.28
N ARG A 382 0.06 -7.33 -18.06
CA ARG A 382 -1.34 -7.31 -18.50
C ARG A 382 -1.65 -8.51 -19.39
N ARG A 383 -2.77 -9.17 -19.11
CA ARG A 383 -3.32 -10.29 -19.86
C ARG A 383 -4.83 -10.14 -20.03
N GLY A 384 -5.41 -11.01 -20.81
CA GLY A 384 -6.82 -10.98 -21.15
C GLY A 384 -7.12 -10.06 -22.34
N ARG A 385 -8.40 -9.85 -22.60
CA ARG A 385 -8.88 -9.00 -23.70
C ARG A 385 -8.50 -7.52 -23.51
N GLU A 386 -8.44 -6.78 -24.60
CA GLU A 386 -8.10 -5.35 -24.53
C GLU A 386 -9.18 -4.52 -23.87
N SER A 387 -10.43 -4.77 -24.23
CA SER A 387 -11.58 -4.07 -23.69
C SER A 387 -12.27 -4.87 -22.59
N CYS A 388 -12.83 -4.20 -21.59
CA CYS A 388 -13.64 -4.82 -20.53
C CYS A 388 -14.83 -5.60 -21.04
N ASN A 389 -15.52 -5.04 -22.02
CA ASN A 389 -16.88 -5.42 -22.41
C ASN A 389 -16.95 -6.06 -23.79
N GLU A 390 -15.85 -6.05 -24.54
CA GLU A 390 -15.80 -6.49 -25.92
C GLU A 390 -14.72 -7.57 -26.10
N GLY A 391 -15.01 -8.52 -26.99
CA GLY A 391 -14.10 -9.60 -27.33
C GLY A 391 -14.31 -10.85 -26.47
N GLU A 392 -13.74 -11.94 -26.94
CA GLU A 392 -13.75 -13.24 -26.28
C GLU A 392 -12.51 -13.41 -25.40
N GLY A 393 -12.59 -14.28 -24.39
CA GLY A 393 -11.49 -14.65 -23.51
C GLY A 393 -11.59 -14.07 -22.10
N ASP A 394 -10.48 -14.21 -21.34
CA ASP A 394 -10.42 -13.79 -19.95
C ASP A 394 -10.55 -12.26 -19.80
N PRO A 395 -11.12 -11.77 -18.69
CA PRO A 395 -11.16 -10.34 -18.39
C PRO A 395 -9.74 -9.77 -18.27
N PRO A 396 -9.56 -8.44 -18.45
CA PRO A 396 -8.28 -7.81 -18.21
C PRO A 396 -7.80 -8.07 -16.78
N MET A 397 -6.58 -8.58 -16.65
CA MET A 397 -5.93 -8.86 -15.36
C MET A 397 -4.41 -8.66 -15.46
N TYR A 398 -3.74 -8.58 -14.33
CA TYR A 398 -2.29 -8.51 -14.26
C TYR A 398 -1.75 -9.75 -13.55
N VAL A 399 -0.77 -10.40 -14.18
CA VAL A 399 -0.20 -11.67 -13.72
C VAL A 399 1.27 -11.51 -13.32
N ASN A 400 1.75 -12.43 -12.50
CA ASN A 400 3.15 -12.47 -12.11
C ASN A 400 4.02 -13.09 -13.23
N VAL A 401 5.08 -12.37 -13.60
CA VAL A 401 5.99 -12.76 -14.67
C VAL A 401 7.44 -12.79 -14.20
N ASN A 402 8.29 -13.46 -14.95
CA ASN A 402 9.73 -13.38 -14.75
C ASN A 402 10.26 -12.05 -15.29
N MET A 403 10.94 -11.27 -14.46
CA MET A 403 11.46 -9.95 -14.82
C MET A 403 12.41 -9.96 -16.03
N MET A 404 13.12 -11.07 -16.27
CA MET A 404 14.09 -11.16 -17.37
C MET A 404 13.45 -11.49 -18.71
N SER A 405 12.35 -12.26 -18.71
CA SER A 405 11.76 -12.80 -19.94
C SER A 405 10.32 -12.38 -20.20
N GLY A 406 9.64 -11.74 -19.22
CA GLY A 406 8.21 -11.41 -19.32
C GLY A 406 7.27 -12.63 -19.36
N LYS A 407 7.79 -13.85 -19.17
CA LYS A 407 6.98 -15.09 -19.17
C LYS A 407 6.27 -15.26 -17.83
N ILE A 408 5.03 -15.78 -17.87
CA ILE A 408 4.24 -16.07 -16.67
C ILE A 408 5.00 -17.04 -15.76
N MET A 409 5.13 -16.70 -14.48
CA MET A 409 5.80 -17.52 -13.47
C MET A 409 4.84 -18.38 -12.68
N ASN A 410 3.64 -17.87 -12.41
CA ASN A 410 2.65 -18.57 -11.61
C ASN A 410 1.23 -18.14 -12.01
N THR A 411 0.24 -18.84 -11.49
CA THR A 411 -1.17 -18.68 -11.86
C THR A 411 -2.02 -18.04 -10.77
N TRP A 412 -1.38 -17.47 -9.74
CA TRP A 412 -2.10 -16.73 -8.70
C TRP A 412 -1.90 -15.21 -8.83
N ILE A 413 -2.84 -14.51 -8.26
CA ILE A 413 -2.78 -13.07 -7.97
C ILE A 413 -2.94 -12.89 -6.46
N ASP A 414 -2.32 -11.84 -5.91
CA ASP A 414 -2.45 -11.48 -4.51
C ASP A 414 -3.63 -10.51 -4.30
N SER A 415 -4.26 -10.56 -3.13
CA SER A 415 -5.32 -9.60 -2.74
C SER A 415 -4.82 -8.16 -2.71
N LEU A 416 -3.56 -7.95 -2.33
CA LEU A 416 -2.88 -6.64 -2.34
C LEU A 416 -2.97 -5.93 -3.71
N GLN A 417 -2.96 -6.68 -4.83
CA GLN A 417 -3.08 -6.08 -6.16
C GLN A 417 -4.39 -5.29 -6.38
N ALA A 418 -5.37 -5.43 -5.48
CA ALA A 418 -6.63 -4.68 -5.55
C ALA A 418 -6.45 -3.17 -5.27
N PHE A 419 -5.27 -2.69 -4.85
CA PHE A 419 -4.91 -1.27 -4.78
C PHE A 419 -4.69 -0.65 -6.17
N PHE A 420 -4.25 -1.47 -7.15
CA PHE A 420 -3.80 -0.97 -8.45
C PHE A 420 -4.88 -0.22 -9.25
N PRO A 421 -6.17 -0.60 -9.23
CA PRO A 421 -7.22 0.25 -9.80
C PRO A 421 -7.22 1.68 -9.21
N GLY A 422 -6.97 1.84 -7.91
CA GLY A 422 -6.83 3.14 -7.26
C GLY A 422 -5.65 3.94 -7.80
N LEU A 423 -4.51 3.28 -8.00
CA LEU A 423 -3.34 3.90 -8.62
C LEU A 423 -3.59 4.28 -10.08
N GLN A 424 -4.32 3.46 -10.84
CA GLN A 424 -4.74 3.78 -12.20
C GLN A 424 -5.63 5.02 -12.25
N VAL A 425 -6.54 5.17 -11.28
CA VAL A 425 -7.36 6.41 -11.14
C VAL A 425 -6.47 7.63 -10.91
N LEU A 426 -5.50 7.54 -10.01
CA LEU A 426 -4.56 8.65 -9.76
C LEU A 426 -3.74 9.03 -11.00
N ASN A 427 -3.40 8.05 -11.83
CA ASN A 427 -2.70 8.27 -13.10
C ASN A 427 -3.63 8.75 -14.23
N GLY A 428 -4.94 8.82 -14.01
CA GLY A 428 -5.94 9.20 -15.03
C GLY A 428 -6.41 8.05 -15.93
N ASP A 429 -5.94 6.82 -15.71
CA ASP A 429 -6.33 5.62 -16.47
C ASP A 429 -7.58 4.96 -15.89
N VAL A 430 -8.70 5.70 -15.93
CA VAL A 430 -9.95 5.31 -15.27
C VAL A 430 -10.59 4.10 -15.92
N GLU A 431 -10.48 3.92 -17.24
CA GLU A 431 -11.09 2.79 -17.96
C GLU A 431 -10.48 1.45 -17.55
N ASN A 432 -9.15 1.35 -17.52
CA ASN A 432 -8.48 0.15 -17.04
C ASN A 432 -8.75 -0.09 -15.54
N ALA A 433 -8.83 0.98 -14.73
CA ALA A 433 -9.19 0.88 -13.31
C ALA A 433 -10.57 0.26 -13.09
N ILE A 434 -11.56 0.71 -13.85
CA ILE A 434 -12.94 0.15 -13.80
C ILE A 434 -12.92 -1.35 -14.09
N CYS A 435 -12.19 -1.75 -15.13
CA CYS A 435 -12.08 -3.14 -15.57
C CYS A 435 -11.47 -4.04 -14.52
N LEU A 436 -10.33 -3.62 -14.00
CA LEU A 436 -9.59 -4.39 -13.03
C LEU A 436 -10.32 -4.48 -11.68
N HIS A 437 -10.94 -3.37 -11.24
CA HIS A 437 -11.78 -3.36 -10.05
C HIS A 437 -12.95 -4.36 -10.17
N ALA A 438 -13.62 -4.43 -11.32
CA ALA A 438 -14.71 -5.37 -11.54
C ALA A 438 -14.24 -6.83 -11.38
N PHE A 439 -13.00 -7.15 -11.78
CA PHE A 439 -12.42 -8.47 -11.60
C PHE A 439 -12.25 -8.82 -10.10
N TYR A 440 -11.67 -7.93 -9.29
CA TYR A 440 -11.53 -8.17 -7.85
C TYR A 440 -12.88 -8.21 -7.13
N TYR A 441 -13.81 -7.35 -7.53
CA TYR A 441 -15.15 -7.38 -6.96
C TYR A 441 -15.92 -8.66 -7.30
N ALA A 442 -15.73 -9.26 -8.48
CA ALA A 442 -16.30 -10.55 -8.81
C ALA A 442 -15.80 -11.67 -7.88
N ILE A 443 -14.51 -11.65 -7.51
CA ILE A 443 -13.95 -12.59 -6.52
C ILE A 443 -14.57 -12.32 -5.13
N TRP A 444 -14.65 -11.04 -4.73
CA TRP A 444 -15.32 -10.66 -3.48
C TRP A 444 -16.77 -11.16 -3.41
N LYS A 445 -17.55 -10.98 -4.46
CA LYS A 445 -18.95 -11.44 -4.55
C LYS A 445 -19.07 -12.95 -4.35
N ARG A 446 -18.12 -13.71 -4.87
CA ARG A 446 -18.12 -15.16 -4.77
C ARG A 446 -17.84 -15.65 -3.35
N PHE A 447 -16.90 -15.01 -2.66
CA PHE A 447 -16.41 -15.50 -1.36
C PHE A 447 -16.84 -14.60 -0.18
N GLY A 448 -17.38 -13.41 -0.40
CA GLY A 448 -17.67 -12.42 0.66
C GLY A 448 -16.42 -11.97 1.43
N ALA A 449 -15.26 -12.13 0.83
CA ALA A 449 -13.94 -11.67 1.23
C ALA A 449 -12.96 -11.93 0.08
N LEU A 450 -11.88 -11.17 -0.02
CA LEU A 450 -10.85 -11.39 -1.03
C LEU A 450 -9.79 -12.33 -0.44
N PRO A 451 -9.61 -13.56 -0.99
CA PRO A 451 -8.58 -14.47 -0.47
C PRO A 451 -7.17 -13.88 -0.71
N GLU A 452 -6.25 -14.12 0.19
CA GLU A 452 -4.86 -13.60 0.11
C GLU A 452 -4.17 -13.95 -1.20
N ARG A 453 -4.43 -15.19 -1.72
CA ARG A 453 -4.05 -15.57 -3.09
C ARG A 453 -5.19 -16.28 -3.80
N TYR A 454 -5.47 -15.85 -5.03
CA TYR A 454 -6.47 -16.42 -5.90
C TYR A 454 -5.83 -16.96 -7.16
N ASN A 455 -6.07 -18.23 -7.46
CA ASN A 455 -5.63 -18.87 -8.70
C ASN A 455 -6.63 -18.59 -9.81
N TRP A 456 -6.21 -17.78 -10.78
CA TRP A 456 -7.09 -17.34 -11.85
C TRP A 456 -7.38 -18.44 -12.88
N GLN A 457 -6.47 -19.42 -13.08
CA GLN A 457 -6.74 -20.55 -13.96
C GLN A 457 -7.71 -21.57 -13.34
N ARG A 458 -7.50 -21.91 -12.07
CA ARG A 458 -8.39 -22.83 -11.34
C ARG A 458 -9.66 -22.16 -10.85
N GLN A 459 -9.71 -20.83 -10.91
CA GLN A 459 -10.77 -20.00 -10.36
C GLN A 459 -11.11 -20.33 -8.88
N ALA A 460 -10.08 -20.55 -8.08
CA ALA A 460 -10.18 -20.95 -6.69
C ALA A 460 -9.11 -20.26 -5.83
N PRO A 461 -9.36 -20.05 -4.52
CA PRO A 461 -8.34 -19.57 -3.62
C PRO A 461 -7.19 -20.55 -3.46
N ASP A 462 -5.94 -20.07 -3.53
CA ASP A 462 -4.73 -20.84 -3.18
C ASP A 462 -4.31 -20.58 -1.73
N VAL A 463 -4.46 -19.33 -1.23
CA VAL A 463 -4.32 -18.96 0.17
C VAL A 463 -5.64 -18.38 0.64
N LEU A 464 -6.25 -19.05 1.61
CA LEU A 464 -7.64 -18.86 2.01
C LEU A 464 -7.85 -17.75 3.05
N PHE A 465 -6.77 -17.16 3.49
CA PHE A 465 -6.69 -16.15 4.53
C PHE A 465 -7.21 -14.78 4.03
N TYR A 466 -7.84 -14.00 4.92
CA TYR A 466 -8.23 -12.62 4.66
C TYR A 466 -8.12 -11.79 5.96
N PRO A 467 -7.07 -10.95 6.09
CA PRO A 467 -6.79 -10.19 7.30
C PRO A 467 -7.45 -8.80 7.31
N LEU A 468 -8.67 -8.67 6.83
CA LEU A 468 -9.44 -7.41 6.79
C LEU A 468 -8.86 -6.32 5.86
N ARG A 469 -8.17 -6.71 4.81
CA ARG A 469 -7.44 -5.84 3.89
C ARG A 469 -8.26 -4.73 3.26
N PRO A 470 -7.67 -3.50 3.09
CA PRO A 470 -8.33 -2.30 2.60
C PRO A 470 -8.32 -2.12 1.07
N GLU A 471 -7.44 -2.76 0.30
CA GLU A 471 -7.08 -2.36 -1.06
C GLU A 471 -8.28 -2.34 -2.03
N LEU A 472 -9.22 -3.28 -1.86
CA LEU A 472 -10.44 -3.27 -2.68
C LEU A 472 -11.35 -2.09 -2.32
N VAL A 473 -11.51 -1.76 -1.05
CA VAL A 473 -12.34 -0.63 -0.64
C VAL A 473 -11.69 0.71 -0.94
N GLU A 474 -10.36 0.80 -0.86
CA GLU A 474 -9.58 1.95 -1.32
C GLU A 474 -9.87 2.24 -2.80
N SER A 475 -9.66 1.25 -3.68
CA SER A 475 -9.95 1.36 -5.10
C SER A 475 -11.42 1.69 -5.39
N THR A 476 -12.36 1.13 -4.60
CA THR A 476 -13.78 1.44 -4.69
C THR A 476 -14.07 2.90 -4.38
N TYR A 477 -13.44 3.43 -3.31
CA TYR A 477 -13.56 4.83 -2.91
C TYR A 477 -13.00 5.77 -4.00
N LEU A 478 -11.80 5.51 -4.48
CA LEU A 478 -11.14 6.34 -5.50
C LEU A 478 -11.92 6.33 -6.82
N LEU A 479 -12.43 5.19 -7.26
CA LEU A 479 -13.30 5.09 -8.44
C LEU A 479 -14.63 5.83 -8.24
N TYR A 480 -15.21 5.79 -7.04
CA TYR A 480 -16.38 6.61 -6.75
C TYR A 480 -16.07 8.10 -6.82
N GLN A 481 -14.94 8.54 -6.26
CA GLN A 481 -14.55 9.94 -6.34
C GLN A 481 -14.33 10.41 -7.78
N ALA A 482 -13.72 9.59 -8.63
CA ALA A 482 -13.46 9.91 -10.03
C ALA A 482 -14.70 9.89 -10.92
N THR A 483 -15.61 8.93 -10.72
CA THR A 483 -16.73 8.67 -11.64
C THR A 483 -18.08 9.13 -11.11
N LYS A 484 -18.23 9.25 -9.80
CA LYS A 484 -19.51 9.43 -9.08
C LYS A 484 -20.57 8.37 -9.44
N ASN A 485 -20.13 7.21 -9.96
CA ASN A 485 -21.05 6.14 -10.34
C ASN A 485 -21.61 5.45 -9.08
N PRO A 486 -22.94 5.42 -8.89
CA PRO A 486 -23.57 4.77 -7.73
C PRO A 486 -23.23 3.29 -7.56
N PHE A 487 -22.79 2.62 -8.61
CA PHE A 487 -22.29 1.23 -8.54
C PHE A 487 -21.29 1.02 -7.41
N TYR A 488 -20.34 1.93 -7.24
CA TYR A 488 -19.30 1.81 -6.20
C TYR A 488 -19.85 1.95 -4.77
N LEU A 489 -20.97 2.67 -4.59
CA LEU A 489 -21.68 2.70 -3.31
C LEU A 489 -22.32 1.35 -2.98
N HIS A 490 -22.85 0.64 -4.01
CA HIS A 490 -23.34 -0.72 -3.82
C HIS A 490 -22.22 -1.70 -3.50
N VAL A 491 -21.04 -1.55 -4.14
CA VAL A 491 -19.85 -2.35 -3.82
C VAL A 491 -19.42 -2.13 -2.36
N GLY A 492 -19.31 -0.88 -1.93
CA GLY A 492 -18.95 -0.56 -0.55
C GLY A 492 -19.98 -1.09 0.47
N MET A 493 -21.27 -1.04 0.13
CA MET A 493 -22.31 -1.63 0.97
C MET A 493 -22.16 -3.15 1.08
N ASP A 494 -21.86 -3.85 -0.03
CA ASP A 494 -21.63 -5.30 -0.02
C ASP A 494 -20.37 -5.65 0.81
N ILE A 495 -19.31 -4.85 0.73
CA ILE A 495 -18.10 -5.02 1.53
C ILE A 495 -18.43 -4.84 3.02
N LEU A 496 -19.07 -3.72 3.40
CA LEU A 496 -19.42 -3.43 4.79
C LEU A 496 -20.31 -4.53 5.39
N GLN A 497 -21.35 -4.97 4.66
CA GLN A 497 -22.25 -6.02 5.11
C GLN A 497 -21.53 -7.38 5.24
N SER A 498 -20.59 -7.67 4.35
CA SER A 498 -19.79 -8.90 4.43
C SER A 498 -18.86 -8.89 5.64
N LEU A 499 -18.23 -7.76 5.95
CA LEU A 499 -17.40 -7.58 7.14
C LEU A 499 -18.23 -7.75 8.42
N GLU A 500 -19.37 -7.06 8.53
CA GLU A 500 -20.27 -7.20 9.69
C GLU A 500 -20.73 -8.64 9.91
N LYS A 501 -21.09 -9.34 8.83
CA LYS A 501 -21.62 -10.70 8.91
C LYS A 501 -20.54 -11.73 9.21
N ASN A 502 -19.37 -11.63 8.57
CA ASN A 502 -18.40 -12.71 8.51
C ASN A 502 -17.24 -12.55 9.50
N THR A 503 -16.90 -11.31 9.89
CA THR A 503 -15.68 -11.03 10.67
C THR A 503 -15.94 -10.50 12.06
N LYS A 504 -17.13 -9.93 12.34
CA LYS A 504 -17.50 -9.41 13.65
C LYS A 504 -17.47 -10.51 14.71
N VAL A 505 -16.89 -10.20 15.87
CA VAL A 505 -16.75 -11.07 17.04
C VAL A 505 -17.03 -10.29 18.32
N ARG A 506 -16.69 -10.85 19.46
CA ARG A 506 -17.04 -10.30 20.78
C ARG A 506 -16.52 -8.88 20.99
N CYS A 507 -15.27 -8.59 20.64
CA CYS A 507 -14.60 -7.33 20.95
C CYS A 507 -14.04 -6.60 19.73
N GLY A 508 -14.47 -6.95 18.51
CA GLY A 508 -13.96 -6.33 17.30
C GLY A 508 -14.25 -7.16 16.06
N TYR A 509 -13.35 -7.11 15.10
CA TYR A 509 -13.45 -7.83 13.83
C TYR A 509 -12.25 -8.73 13.66
N ALA A 510 -12.50 -10.02 13.47
CA ALA A 510 -11.45 -11.01 13.37
C ALA A 510 -11.07 -11.31 11.92
N THR A 511 -9.79 -11.51 11.70
CA THR A 511 -9.24 -12.05 10.47
C THR A 511 -9.96 -13.36 10.08
N LEU A 512 -10.29 -13.54 8.80
CA LEU A 512 -10.75 -14.83 8.31
C LEU A 512 -9.56 -15.73 8.01
N HIS A 513 -9.45 -16.82 8.76
CA HIS A 513 -8.49 -17.88 8.45
C HIS A 513 -8.86 -18.60 7.15
N HIS A 514 -10.16 -18.65 6.83
CA HIS A 514 -10.65 -19.37 5.65
C HIS A 514 -11.86 -18.67 5.02
N VAL A 515 -11.66 -18.07 3.83
CA VAL A 515 -12.70 -17.28 3.15
C VAL A 515 -13.93 -18.07 2.71
N VAL A 516 -13.87 -19.41 2.56
CA VAL A 516 -15.01 -20.24 2.19
C VAL A 516 -15.81 -20.64 3.44
N HIS A 517 -15.14 -21.20 4.45
CA HIS A 517 -15.80 -21.71 5.67
C HIS A 517 -16.00 -20.65 6.73
N LYS A 518 -15.43 -19.46 6.57
CA LYS A 518 -15.53 -18.34 7.51
C LYS A 518 -14.98 -18.63 8.90
N SER A 519 -14.07 -19.59 9.04
CA SER A 519 -13.31 -19.75 10.28
C SER A 519 -12.46 -18.50 10.52
N LYS A 520 -12.29 -18.16 11.79
CA LYS A 520 -11.67 -16.89 12.21
C LYS A 520 -10.36 -17.15 12.92
N GLU A 521 -9.46 -16.16 12.85
CA GLU A 521 -8.22 -16.07 13.61
C GLU A 521 -8.32 -14.88 14.55
N ASP A 522 -7.81 -15.03 15.78
CA ASP A 522 -7.89 -14.00 16.81
C ASP A 522 -6.87 -12.89 16.58
N ARG A 523 -7.14 -12.08 15.54
CA ARG A 523 -6.30 -10.97 15.13
C ARG A 523 -7.13 -9.89 14.44
N MET A 524 -6.94 -8.65 14.85
CA MET A 524 -7.43 -7.45 14.18
C MET A 524 -6.24 -6.55 13.87
N GLU A 525 -5.89 -6.49 12.60
CA GLU A 525 -4.79 -5.67 12.10
C GLU A 525 -5.07 -4.18 12.30
N SER A 526 -4.04 -3.36 12.56
CA SER A 526 -4.18 -1.92 12.79
C SER A 526 -4.78 -1.21 11.57
N PHE A 527 -4.41 -1.61 10.34
CA PHE A 527 -4.93 -1.04 9.09
C PHE A 527 -6.44 -1.23 8.90
N PHE A 528 -7.08 -2.13 9.65
CA PHE A 528 -8.54 -2.21 9.61
C PHE A 528 -9.19 -0.89 10.04
N LEU A 529 -8.64 -0.24 11.07
CA LEU A 529 -9.12 1.05 11.57
C LEU A 529 -8.54 2.23 10.80
N SER A 530 -7.25 2.18 10.46
CA SER A 530 -6.59 3.28 9.75
C SER A 530 -7.02 3.40 8.29
N GLU A 531 -7.45 2.29 7.65
CA GLU A 531 -7.75 2.24 6.23
C GLU A 531 -9.15 1.69 5.91
N THR A 532 -9.41 0.41 6.18
CA THR A 532 -10.66 -0.23 5.75
C THR A 532 -11.89 0.53 6.21
N CYS A 533 -11.94 0.89 7.51
CA CYS A 533 -13.04 1.69 8.07
C CYS A 533 -13.05 3.12 7.55
N LYS A 534 -11.88 3.75 7.37
CA LYS A 534 -11.73 5.11 6.84
C LYS A 534 -12.27 5.22 5.42
N TYR A 535 -11.86 4.34 4.52
CA TYR A 535 -12.33 4.35 3.13
C TYR A 535 -13.82 4.02 3.02
N LEU A 536 -14.33 3.07 3.82
CA LEU A 536 -15.78 2.81 3.89
C LEU A 536 -16.57 4.03 4.37
N TYR A 537 -16.10 4.71 5.41
CA TYR A 537 -16.74 5.92 5.90
C TYR A 537 -16.73 7.04 4.86
N LEU A 538 -15.58 7.33 4.28
CA LEU A 538 -15.41 8.37 3.25
C LEU A 538 -16.25 8.08 1.99
N LEU A 539 -16.40 6.83 1.61
CA LEU A 539 -17.23 6.43 0.46
C LEU A 539 -18.68 6.88 0.62
N PHE A 540 -19.23 6.80 1.84
CA PHE A 540 -20.62 7.16 2.13
C PHE A 540 -20.80 8.58 2.69
N ASP A 541 -19.74 9.24 3.15
CA ASP A 541 -19.77 10.62 3.67
C ASP A 541 -19.48 11.64 2.55
N GLU A 542 -20.48 11.88 1.70
CA GLU A 542 -20.35 12.79 0.55
C GLU A 542 -20.02 14.23 0.96
N ASP A 543 -20.49 14.64 2.14
CA ASP A 543 -20.28 15.99 2.68
C ASP A 543 -18.99 16.12 3.50
N ASN A 544 -18.16 15.08 3.55
CA ASN A 544 -16.92 15.10 4.30
C ASN A 544 -16.06 16.31 3.88
N PRO A 545 -15.50 17.05 4.85
CA PRO A 545 -14.66 18.21 4.56
C PRO A 545 -13.49 17.90 3.61
N LEU A 546 -12.96 16.69 3.65
CA LEU A 546 -11.88 16.22 2.78
C LEU A 546 -12.29 16.25 1.29
N HIS A 547 -13.54 15.94 0.98
CA HIS A 547 -14.05 15.96 -0.41
C HIS A 547 -14.16 17.37 -0.99
N LYS A 548 -14.40 18.37 -0.15
CA LYS A 548 -14.41 19.80 -0.54
C LYS A 548 -13.02 20.34 -0.86
N SER A 549 -12.00 19.67 -0.36
CA SER A 549 -10.58 20.00 -0.56
C SER A 549 -9.85 18.93 -1.37
N SER A 550 -10.54 18.13 -2.16
CA SER A 550 -10.08 16.89 -2.81
C SER A 550 -8.74 16.99 -3.54
N ASN A 551 -8.41 18.17 -4.07
CA ASN A 551 -7.15 18.38 -4.79
C ASN A 551 -5.96 18.74 -3.88
N LYS A 552 -6.14 18.69 -2.55
CA LYS A 552 -5.14 19.14 -1.58
C LYS A 552 -4.54 18.03 -0.73
N TYR A 553 -5.10 16.83 -0.76
CA TYR A 553 -4.65 15.70 0.05
C TYR A 553 -4.51 14.45 -0.79
N ILE A 554 -3.50 13.67 -0.47
CA ILE A 554 -3.27 12.32 -0.99
C ILE A 554 -3.13 11.38 0.21
N PHE A 555 -3.54 10.12 0.04
CA PHE A 555 -3.32 9.09 1.04
C PHE A 555 -1.97 8.41 0.82
N THR A 556 -1.26 8.09 1.89
CA THR A 556 -0.10 7.18 1.84
C THR A 556 -0.55 5.76 1.53
N THR A 557 0.37 4.80 1.45
CA THR A 557 0.01 3.39 1.27
C THR A 557 -0.69 2.79 2.49
N GLU A 558 -0.62 3.43 3.67
CA GLU A 558 -1.34 3.06 4.90
C GLU A 558 -2.53 3.99 5.18
N GLY A 559 -2.98 4.70 4.15
CA GLY A 559 -4.17 5.55 4.22
C GLY A 559 -4.01 6.85 5.04
N HIS A 560 -2.79 7.29 5.37
CA HIS A 560 -2.57 8.54 6.09
C HIS A 560 -2.63 9.75 5.17
N LEU A 561 -3.17 10.85 5.69
CA LEU A 561 -3.42 12.08 4.93
C LEU A 561 -2.16 12.93 4.79
N MET A 562 -1.73 13.17 3.55
CA MET A 562 -0.64 14.10 3.24
C MET A 562 -1.13 15.24 2.36
N PRO A 563 -0.88 16.53 2.70
CA PRO A 563 -1.33 17.65 1.90
C PRO A 563 -0.47 17.82 0.64
N VAL A 564 -1.12 18.06 -0.49
CA VAL A 564 -0.46 18.48 -1.72
C VAL A 564 -0.26 19.99 -1.66
N ASP A 565 0.83 20.43 -1.05
CA ASP A 565 1.14 21.85 -0.80
C ASP A 565 2.43 22.28 -1.54
N LYS A 566 2.45 23.51 -2.00
CA LYS A 566 3.61 24.12 -2.67
C LYS A 566 4.87 24.09 -1.81
N ARG A 567 4.73 24.23 -0.47
CA ARG A 567 5.86 24.14 0.47
C ARG A 567 6.67 22.84 0.37
N PHE A 568 6.02 21.77 -0.07
CA PHE A 568 6.69 20.48 -0.31
C PHE A 568 7.22 20.32 -1.73
N ARG A 569 6.97 21.27 -2.64
CA ARG A 569 7.46 21.27 -4.04
C ARG A 569 8.58 22.28 -4.29
N GLU A 570 8.66 23.30 -3.45
CA GLU A 570 9.71 24.31 -3.58
C GLU A 570 11.05 23.70 -3.15
N LYS A 571 11.98 23.57 -4.10
CA LYS A 571 13.38 23.30 -3.78
C LYS A 571 13.86 24.45 -2.90
N GLY A 572 14.26 24.17 -1.68
CA GLY A 572 14.86 25.17 -0.82
C GLY A 572 15.90 25.91 -1.64
N SER A 573 15.66 27.20 -1.95
CA SER A 573 16.61 27.99 -2.70
C SER A 573 17.93 27.94 -1.94
N SER A 574 18.94 27.35 -2.55
CA SER A 574 20.30 27.34 -2.03
C SER A 574 20.71 28.80 -1.79
N GLY A 575 20.53 29.29 -0.57
CA GLY A 575 21.05 30.60 -0.25
C GLY A 575 20.38 31.44 0.81
N LYS A 576 19.25 31.07 1.41
CA LYS A 576 18.79 31.74 2.63
C LYS A 576 17.97 30.76 3.48
N CYS A 577 18.63 30.15 4.46
CA CYS A 577 17.92 29.63 5.63
C CYS A 577 16.98 30.72 6.15
N PRO A 578 15.71 30.44 6.41
CA PRO A 578 14.92 31.28 7.30
C PRO A 578 15.47 31.07 8.73
N ARG A 579 16.58 31.75 9.03
CA ARG A 579 17.10 31.86 10.38
C ARG A 579 16.26 32.89 11.11
N GLU A 580 15.07 32.54 11.52
CA GLU A 580 14.45 33.37 12.57
C GLU A 580 13.14 32.79 13.11
N ASN A 581 12.94 31.53 13.30
CA ASN A 581 11.96 30.97 14.26
C ASN A 581 11.92 29.43 14.35
N ALA A 582 12.80 28.74 13.65
CA ALA A 582 13.06 27.35 14.00
C ALA A 582 14.09 27.36 15.14
N LYS A 583 13.63 27.38 16.38
CA LYS A 583 14.44 26.85 17.47
C LYS A 583 14.76 25.43 17.05
N SER A 584 16.05 25.17 16.75
CA SER A 584 16.51 23.87 16.30
C SER A 584 15.98 22.81 17.27
N ILE A 585 15.16 21.91 16.74
CA ILE A 585 14.67 20.72 17.44
C ILE A 585 15.87 19.78 17.70
N TRP A 586 16.98 20.14 17.18
CA TRP A 586 18.23 19.38 17.13
C TRP A 586 19.00 19.44 18.45
N ASN A 587 19.26 18.29 19.03
CA ASN A 587 20.19 18.16 20.17
C ASN A 587 21.54 17.62 19.67
N PRO A 588 22.58 18.48 19.55
CA PRO A 588 23.87 18.08 18.97
C PRO A 588 24.66 17.06 19.80
N ASN A 589 24.13 16.62 20.94
CA ASN A 589 24.81 15.67 21.82
C ASN A 589 24.41 14.19 21.59
N HIS A 590 23.59 13.89 20.60
CA HIS A 590 23.25 12.50 20.28
C HIS A 590 24.39 11.87 19.50
N VAL A 591 24.97 10.79 20.03
CA VAL A 591 26.15 10.09 19.48
C VAL A 591 25.92 9.64 18.03
N TYR A 592 24.71 9.29 17.67
CA TYR A 592 24.31 8.88 16.31
C TYR A 592 24.42 10.01 15.27
N MET A 593 24.05 11.23 15.61
CA MET A 593 24.07 12.35 14.67
C MET A 593 25.49 12.72 14.23
N ARG A 594 26.49 12.59 15.11
CA ARG A 594 27.90 12.81 14.75
C ARG A 594 28.44 11.80 13.74
N GLN A 595 27.97 10.57 13.79
CA GLN A 595 28.34 9.53 12.82
C GLN A 595 27.71 9.79 11.46
N ILE A 596 26.44 10.25 11.44
CA ILE A 596 25.74 10.59 10.21
C ILE A 596 26.36 11.81 9.53
N ASP A 597 26.70 12.85 10.29
CA ASP A 597 27.38 14.05 9.77
C ASP A 597 28.74 13.72 9.14
N GLN A 598 29.49 12.75 9.71
CA GLN A 598 30.73 12.23 9.13
C GLN A 598 30.47 11.41 7.86
N MET A 599 29.41 10.57 7.83
CA MET A 599 29.09 9.75 6.65
C MET A 599 28.64 10.56 5.43
N VAL A 600 27.94 11.67 5.66
CA VAL A 600 27.44 12.56 4.56
C VAL A 600 28.41 13.71 4.26
N GLY A 601 29.58 13.77 4.91
CA GLY A 601 30.59 14.79 4.64
C GLY A 601 30.25 16.19 5.13
N LEU A 602 29.43 16.30 6.17
CA LEU A 602 29.05 17.55 6.81
C LEU A 602 29.95 17.93 8.00
N LEU A 603 30.85 17.04 8.43
CA LEU A 603 31.93 17.28 9.40
C LEU A 603 33.27 16.77 8.88
#